data_a99a16d94a56414360380323acf204d1
#
_entry.id   a99a16d94a56414360380323acf204d1
#
_cell.length_a   1.000
_cell.length_b   1.000
_cell.length_c   1.000
_cell.angle_alpha   90.00
_cell.angle_beta   90.00
_cell.angle_gamma   90.00
#
_symmetry.space_group_name_H-M   'P 1'
#
loop_
_entity.id
_entity.type
_entity.pdbx_description
1 polymer ?
#
loop_
_entity_poly.entity_id
_entity_poly.type
_entity_poly.pdbx_seq_one_letter_code
_entity_poly.pdbx_strand_id
1 'polypeptide(L)'
;MKRFAELHCFVKPIDMRFYAKKYLPSPLDAVLAPAAAICLRAATLEPHMHMRHAVRESGTVDEAFDRLWNQMKEVTNGLISERSAEFLRWRYLQNPLNRFRVLVCVRGSDRDIGGYAFFCADEENKLEVYDIMAVDGECSDSIIMGLIDIGRRERRRALQIFAPSGSPRLDRFKRFRFFDSKSVLYLYGHGGAGVPLDSWDFSSGDRNI
;
A
#
# COMPACT_ATOMS: atom_id res chain seq x y z
N MET A 1 20.03 -10.27 18.62
CA MET A 1 19.00 -9.83 17.66
C MET A 1 19.59 -10.01 16.27
N LYS A 2 18.99 -10.80 15.40
CA LYS A 2 19.48 -11.01 14.03
C LYS A 2 18.57 -10.25 13.06
N ARG A 3 19.16 -9.69 12.00
CA ARG A 3 18.40 -9.12 10.87
C ARG A 3 17.55 -10.23 10.25
N PHE A 4 16.27 -9.95 10.13
CA PHE A 4 15.27 -10.95 9.81
C PHE A 4 14.75 -10.77 8.37
N ALA A 5 14.39 -9.54 8.01
CA ALA A 5 13.90 -9.21 6.68
C ALA A 5 14.24 -7.77 6.28
N GLU A 6 14.11 -7.51 4.98
CA GLU A 6 14.19 -6.19 4.38
C GLU A 6 12.87 -5.87 3.70
N LEU A 7 12.31 -4.71 4.04
CA LEU A 7 11.18 -4.15 3.33
C LEU A 7 11.66 -3.00 2.46
N HIS A 8 11.50 -3.12 1.17
CA HIS A 8 11.79 -2.08 0.20
C HIS A 8 10.62 -1.10 0.10
N CYS A 9 10.93 0.17 -0.01
CA CYS A 9 9.96 1.23 -0.13
C CYS A 9 9.63 1.49 -1.60
N PHE A 10 8.42 1.20 -2.01
CA PHE A 10 7.90 1.48 -3.35
C PHE A 10 7.07 2.75 -3.31
N VAL A 11 7.39 3.70 -4.16
CA VAL A 11 6.78 5.03 -4.21
C VAL A 11 6.16 5.27 -5.57
N LYS A 12 4.90 5.68 -5.58
CA LYS A 12 4.24 6.22 -6.76
C LYS A 12 4.05 7.72 -6.60
N PRO A 13 4.72 8.54 -7.43
CA PRO A 13 4.48 9.97 -7.47
C PRO A 13 3.04 10.29 -7.87
N ILE A 14 2.41 11.25 -7.19
CA ILE A 14 1.06 11.72 -7.49
C ILE A 14 1.09 13.20 -7.90
N ASP A 15 1.72 14.04 -7.09
CA ASP A 15 1.93 15.44 -7.45
C ASP A 15 3.20 15.63 -8.29
N MET A 16 3.01 15.58 -9.60
CA MET A 16 4.11 15.75 -10.54
C MET A 16 4.73 17.15 -10.50
N ARG A 17 3.97 18.18 -10.12
CA ARG A 17 4.50 19.55 -9.99
C ARG A 17 5.52 19.66 -8.87
N PHE A 18 5.24 18.95 -7.76
CA PHE A 18 6.20 18.87 -6.66
C PHE A 18 7.52 18.25 -7.12
N TYR A 19 7.45 17.11 -7.83
CA TYR A 19 8.65 16.44 -8.31
C TYR A 19 9.39 17.23 -9.40
N ALA A 20 8.66 17.87 -10.32
CA ALA A 20 9.27 18.74 -11.32
C ALA A 20 10.06 19.87 -10.66
N LYS A 21 9.48 20.59 -9.70
CA LYS A 21 10.16 21.65 -8.95
C LYS A 21 11.39 21.14 -8.18
N LYS A 22 11.31 19.93 -7.61
CA LYS A 22 12.41 19.35 -6.83
C LYS A 22 13.65 19.07 -7.70
N TYR A 23 13.48 18.72 -8.97
CA TYR A 23 14.56 18.27 -9.85
C TYR A 23 14.99 19.29 -10.89
N LEU A 24 14.24 20.38 -11.07
CA LEU A 24 14.61 21.46 -11.97
C LEU A 24 15.40 22.55 -11.21
N PRO A 25 16.53 23.02 -11.76
CA PRO A 25 17.29 24.10 -11.12
C PRO A 25 16.54 25.43 -11.25
N SER A 26 16.56 26.22 -10.17
CA SER A 26 16.09 27.62 -10.21
C SER A 26 17.03 28.47 -11.09
N PRO A 27 16.53 29.42 -11.90
CA PRO A 27 15.13 29.88 -12.05
C PRO A 27 14.29 29.12 -13.10
N LEU A 28 14.82 28.06 -13.70
CA LEU A 28 14.14 27.32 -14.78
C LEU A 28 12.90 26.56 -14.28
N ASP A 29 12.82 26.30 -12.99
CA ASP A 29 11.68 25.60 -12.38
C ASP A 29 10.34 26.29 -12.64
N ALA A 30 10.31 27.63 -12.62
CA ALA A 30 9.08 28.39 -12.83
C ALA A 30 8.52 28.20 -14.26
N VAL A 31 9.40 28.11 -15.25
CA VAL A 31 9.02 28.02 -16.67
C VAL A 31 8.84 26.56 -17.10
N LEU A 32 9.73 25.67 -16.68
CA LEU A 32 9.78 24.28 -17.16
C LEU A 32 8.98 23.31 -16.30
N ALA A 33 8.67 23.65 -15.02
CA ALA A 33 7.94 22.74 -14.16
C ALA A 33 6.57 22.30 -14.69
N PRO A 34 5.76 23.13 -15.35
CA PRO A 34 4.50 22.68 -15.95
C PRO A 34 4.71 21.62 -17.05
N ALA A 35 5.66 21.84 -17.95
CA ALA A 35 5.98 20.91 -19.03
C ALA A 35 6.57 19.60 -18.48
N ALA A 36 7.54 19.71 -17.56
CA ALA A 36 8.11 18.55 -16.89
C ALA A 36 7.06 17.74 -16.10
N ALA A 37 6.10 18.40 -15.46
CA ALA A 37 5.00 17.73 -14.78
C ALA A 37 4.10 16.95 -15.74
N ILE A 38 3.85 17.48 -16.95
CA ILE A 38 3.09 16.76 -17.99
C ILE A 38 3.87 15.52 -18.45
N CYS A 39 5.16 15.65 -18.74
CA CYS A 39 6.00 14.52 -19.16
C CYS A 39 6.09 13.44 -18.06
N LEU A 40 6.32 13.83 -16.81
CA LEU A 40 6.36 12.91 -15.68
C LEU A 40 5.01 12.22 -15.47
N ARG A 41 3.90 12.97 -15.61
CA ARG A 41 2.56 12.39 -15.54
C ARG A 41 2.33 11.35 -16.63
N ALA A 42 2.73 11.63 -17.86
CA ALA A 42 2.65 10.67 -18.97
C ALA A 42 3.48 9.40 -18.69
N ALA A 43 4.69 9.56 -18.13
CA ALA A 43 5.57 8.44 -17.78
C ALA A 43 5.03 7.59 -16.61
N THR A 44 4.19 8.18 -15.75
CA THR A 44 3.61 7.51 -14.57
C THR A 44 2.15 7.12 -14.74
N LEU A 45 1.58 7.30 -15.94
CA LEU A 45 0.22 6.83 -16.23
C LEU A 45 0.13 5.33 -16.00
N GLU A 46 -0.89 4.95 -15.27
CA GLU A 46 -1.28 3.56 -15.14
C GLU A 46 -1.82 3.06 -16.49
N PRO A 47 -1.59 1.78 -16.85
CA PRO A 47 -2.32 1.17 -17.95
C PRO A 47 -3.82 1.39 -17.73
N HIS A 48 -4.58 1.58 -18.79
CA HIS A 48 -6.04 1.73 -18.72
C HIS A 48 -6.63 0.44 -18.12
N MET A 49 -6.80 0.45 -16.82
CA MET A 49 -7.37 -0.66 -16.08
C MET A 49 -8.78 -0.28 -15.68
N HIS A 50 -9.74 -1.07 -16.13
CA HIS A 50 -11.10 -0.94 -15.63
C HIS A 50 -11.11 -1.52 -14.23
N MET A 51 -11.48 -0.71 -13.22
CA MET A 51 -11.81 -1.24 -11.90
C MET A 51 -12.97 -2.21 -12.05
N ARG A 52 -12.71 -3.48 -11.79
CA ARG A 52 -13.75 -4.52 -11.86
C ARG A 52 -14.61 -4.56 -10.62
N HIS A 53 -14.08 -4.06 -9.52
CA HIS A 53 -14.75 -4.03 -8.23
C HIS A 53 -14.83 -2.60 -7.69
N ALA A 54 -15.97 -2.30 -7.07
CA ALA A 54 -16.15 -1.04 -6.37
C ALA A 54 -15.24 -0.99 -5.14
N VAL A 55 -14.67 0.19 -4.87
CA VAL A 55 -13.91 0.43 -3.65
C VAL A 55 -14.54 1.59 -2.89
N ARG A 56 -14.54 1.47 -1.57
CA ARG A 56 -15.05 2.53 -0.69
C ARG A 56 -14.23 2.60 0.60
N GLU A 57 -14.18 3.77 1.18
CA GLU A 57 -13.66 3.90 2.54
C GLU A 57 -14.69 3.35 3.53
N SER A 58 -14.21 2.61 4.51
CA SER A 58 -15.03 2.11 5.62
C SER A 58 -14.64 2.80 6.92
N GLY A 59 -15.62 3.17 7.72
CA GLY A 59 -15.39 3.66 9.08
C GLY A 59 -15.29 2.53 10.12
N THR A 60 -15.57 1.30 9.73
CA THR A 60 -15.64 0.16 10.64
C THR A 60 -14.88 -1.04 10.07
N VAL A 61 -14.44 -1.90 10.98
CA VAL A 61 -13.88 -3.22 10.71
C VAL A 61 -14.77 -4.22 11.41
N ASP A 62 -15.48 -5.02 10.66
CA ASP A 62 -16.52 -5.94 11.12
C ASP A 62 -16.23 -7.40 10.73
N GLU A 63 -17.21 -8.27 10.86
CA GLU A 63 -17.13 -9.70 10.54
C GLU A 63 -16.76 -10.00 9.07
N ALA A 64 -16.93 -9.04 8.14
CA ALA A 64 -16.50 -9.24 6.77
C ALA A 64 -14.97 -9.39 6.68
N PHE A 65 -14.23 -8.72 7.56
CA PHE A 65 -12.77 -8.87 7.65
C PHE A 65 -12.38 -10.24 8.21
N ASP A 66 -13.13 -10.78 9.17
CA ASP A 66 -12.89 -12.15 9.67
C ASP A 66 -13.14 -13.20 8.58
N ARG A 67 -14.20 -13.04 7.77
CA ARG A 67 -14.45 -13.93 6.62
C ARG A 67 -13.30 -13.86 5.61
N LEU A 68 -12.86 -12.67 5.24
CA LEU A 68 -11.71 -12.48 4.36
C LEU A 68 -10.44 -13.12 4.94
N TRP A 69 -10.17 -12.87 6.23
CA TRP A 69 -9.01 -13.45 6.92
C TRP A 69 -9.05 -14.98 6.90
N ASN A 70 -10.19 -15.58 7.22
CA ASN A 70 -10.36 -17.03 7.21
C ASN A 70 -10.12 -17.62 5.83
N GLN A 71 -10.61 -16.97 4.77
CA GLN A 71 -10.34 -17.39 3.39
C GLN A 71 -8.85 -17.26 3.04
N MET A 72 -8.19 -16.18 3.42
CA MET A 72 -6.80 -15.94 3.06
C MET A 72 -5.82 -16.85 3.79
N LYS A 73 -6.03 -17.15 5.06
CA LYS A 73 -5.14 -18.07 5.82
C LYS A 73 -5.18 -19.49 5.30
N GLU A 74 -6.27 -19.93 4.64
CA GLU A 74 -6.38 -21.26 4.05
C GLU A 74 -5.59 -21.41 2.74
N VAL A 75 -5.45 -20.30 1.98
CA VAL A 75 -4.77 -20.32 0.68
C VAL A 75 -3.32 -19.83 0.74
N THR A 76 -2.92 -19.23 1.86
CA THR A 76 -1.55 -18.71 2.02
C THR A 76 -0.60 -19.81 2.48
N ASN A 77 0.33 -20.20 1.62
CA ASN A 77 1.37 -21.19 1.92
C ASN A 77 2.58 -20.55 2.60
N GLY A 78 2.38 -19.83 3.71
CA GLY A 78 3.47 -19.15 4.39
C GLY A 78 3.06 -18.59 5.74
N LEU A 79 4.01 -17.92 6.40
CA LEU A 79 3.71 -17.18 7.61
C LEU A 79 3.06 -15.84 7.27
N ILE A 80 1.88 -15.64 7.79
CA ILE A 80 1.14 -14.38 7.70
C ILE A 80 0.74 -13.97 9.11
N SER A 81 0.94 -12.72 9.45
CA SER A 81 0.48 -12.19 10.74
C SER A 81 -1.04 -12.24 10.83
N GLU A 82 -1.56 -12.31 12.05
CA GLU A 82 -3.01 -12.26 12.28
C GLU A 82 -3.64 -11.02 11.65
N ARG A 83 -4.81 -11.20 11.04
CA ARG A 83 -5.63 -10.16 10.40
C ARG A 83 -7.11 -10.30 10.76
N SER A 84 -7.41 -10.81 11.98
CA SER A 84 -8.79 -10.82 12.49
C SER A 84 -9.34 -9.40 12.64
N ALA A 85 -10.65 -9.24 12.58
CA ALA A 85 -11.29 -7.94 12.76
C ALA A 85 -10.91 -7.30 14.10
N GLU A 86 -10.77 -8.10 15.17
CA GLU A 86 -10.34 -7.64 16.48
C GLU A 86 -8.92 -7.08 16.43
N PHE A 87 -7.98 -7.84 15.86
CA PHE A 87 -6.58 -7.41 15.68
C PHE A 87 -6.48 -6.13 14.86
N LEU A 88 -7.19 -6.06 13.73
CA LEU A 88 -7.16 -4.89 12.85
C LEU A 88 -7.76 -3.64 13.52
N ARG A 89 -8.84 -3.78 14.31
CA ARG A 89 -9.40 -2.68 15.11
C ARG A 89 -8.39 -2.17 16.11
N TRP A 90 -7.82 -3.08 16.91
CA TRP A 90 -6.80 -2.74 17.90
C TRP A 90 -5.59 -2.06 17.24
N ARG A 91 -5.08 -2.66 16.20
CA ARG A 91 -3.85 -2.22 15.55
C ARG A 91 -3.96 -0.86 14.87
N TYR A 92 -5.08 -0.62 14.19
CA TYR A 92 -5.24 0.53 13.32
C TYR A 92 -6.28 1.53 13.81
N LEU A 93 -7.49 1.11 14.13
CA LEU A 93 -8.56 2.05 14.45
C LEU A 93 -8.46 2.61 15.88
N GLN A 94 -7.90 1.84 16.81
CA GLN A 94 -7.67 2.26 18.19
C GLN A 94 -6.25 2.82 18.42
N ASN A 95 -5.44 2.94 17.38
CA ASN A 95 -4.08 3.46 17.47
C ASN A 95 -4.11 4.96 17.80
N PRO A 96 -3.53 5.40 18.94
CA PRO A 96 -3.58 6.80 19.35
C PRO A 96 -2.60 7.69 18.58
N LEU A 97 -1.59 7.09 17.92
CA LEU A 97 -0.49 7.82 17.27
C LEU A 97 -0.82 8.22 15.84
N ASN A 98 -1.64 7.43 15.14
CA ASN A 98 -1.94 7.65 13.74
C ASN A 98 -3.45 7.54 13.47
N ARG A 99 -3.93 8.40 12.59
CA ARG A 99 -5.33 8.35 12.12
C ARG A 99 -5.41 7.46 10.87
N PHE A 100 -5.48 6.17 11.10
CA PHE A 100 -5.64 5.23 10.01
C PHE A 100 -7.03 5.30 9.39
N ARG A 101 -7.06 5.10 8.09
CA ARG A 101 -8.25 4.93 7.26
C ARG A 101 -8.20 3.55 6.62
N VAL A 102 -9.31 3.00 6.30
CA VAL A 102 -9.40 1.72 5.60
C VAL A 102 -10.20 1.86 4.31
N LEU A 103 -9.60 1.41 3.21
CA LEU A 103 -10.25 1.24 1.92
C LEU A 103 -10.61 -0.22 1.77
N VAL A 104 -11.83 -0.53 1.39
CA VAL A 104 -12.31 -1.91 1.13
C VAL A 104 -12.71 -2.07 -0.34
N CYS A 105 -12.39 -3.22 -0.89
CA CYS A 105 -12.85 -3.69 -2.19
C CYS A 105 -14.09 -4.56 -1.98
N VAL A 106 -15.20 -4.20 -2.62
CA VAL A 106 -16.50 -4.88 -2.45
C VAL A 106 -16.71 -5.86 -3.59
N ARG A 107 -17.11 -7.10 -3.28
CA ARG A 107 -17.44 -8.15 -4.25
C ARG A 107 -18.94 -8.46 -4.18
N GLY A 108 -19.66 -8.10 -5.23
CA GLY A 108 -21.09 -8.43 -5.33
C GLY A 108 -21.99 -7.65 -4.37
N SER A 109 -22.03 -7.99 -3.10
CA SER A 109 -22.81 -7.28 -2.08
C SER A 109 -21.93 -6.44 -1.16
N ASP A 110 -22.51 -5.39 -0.55
CA ASP A 110 -21.79 -4.52 0.40
C ASP A 110 -21.24 -5.23 1.64
N ARG A 111 -21.72 -6.45 1.90
CA ARG A 111 -21.30 -7.30 3.02
C ARG A 111 -20.15 -8.24 2.68
N ASP A 112 -19.75 -8.32 1.41
CA ASP A 112 -18.68 -9.21 0.96
C ASP A 112 -17.49 -8.39 0.46
N ILE A 113 -16.41 -8.40 1.23
CA ILE A 113 -15.18 -7.70 0.87
C ILE A 113 -14.18 -8.68 0.27
N GLY A 114 -13.66 -8.34 -0.92
CA GLY A 114 -12.60 -9.09 -1.58
C GLY A 114 -11.19 -8.62 -1.20
N GLY A 115 -11.08 -7.57 -0.39
CA GLY A 115 -9.81 -7.06 0.06
C GLY A 115 -9.93 -5.72 0.78
N TYR A 116 -8.82 -5.30 1.38
CA TYR A 116 -8.72 -4.02 2.08
C TYR A 116 -7.29 -3.44 1.99
N ALA A 117 -7.17 -2.14 2.31
CA ALA A 117 -5.90 -1.51 2.65
C ALA A 117 -6.07 -0.54 3.82
N PHE A 118 -5.18 -0.63 4.82
CA PHE A 118 -5.02 0.38 5.85
C PHE A 118 -3.94 1.37 5.45
N PHE A 119 -4.24 2.66 5.57
CA PHE A 119 -3.34 3.72 5.18
C PHE A 119 -3.54 4.97 6.04
N CYS A 120 -2.53 5.80 6.11
CA CYS A 120 -2.63 7.13 6.70
C CYS A 120 -1.77 8.14 5.93
N ALA A 121 -1.99 9.42 6.18
CA ALA A 121 -1.11 10.48 5.70
C ALA A 121 0.09 10.61 6.63
N ASP A 122 1.29 10.71 6.07
CA ASP A 122 2.50 11.05 6.81
C ASP A 122 2.71 12.58 6.90
N GLU A 123 3.71 12.99 7.67
CA GLU A 123 4.09 14.39 7.86
C GLU A 123 4.62 15.04 6.56
N GLU A 124 5.09 14.25 5.61
CA GLU A 124 5.57 14.70 4.32
C GLU A 124 4.46 14.82 3.25
N ASN A 125 3.19 14.73 3.65
CA ASN A 125 2.04 14.75 2.76
C ASN A 125 2.00 13.60 1.74
N LYS A 126 2.49 12.42 2.11
CA LYS A 126 2.32 11.18 1.35
C LYS A 126 1.19 10.35 1.97
N LEU A 127 0.61 9.45 1.19
CA LEU A 127 -0.19 8.35 1.74
C LEU A 127 0.73 7.15 1.92
N GLU A 128 0.87 6.67 3.15
CA GLU A 128 1.57 5.43 3.46
C GLU A 128 0.57 4.30 3.66
N VAL A 129 0.76 3.21 2.93
CA VAL A 129 -0.03 1.98 3.08
C VAL A 129 0.67 1.07 4.06
N TYR A 130 -0.01 0.74 5.15
CA TYR A 130 0.52 -0.08 6.23
C TYR A 130 0.17 -1.55 6.11
N ASP A 131 -1.01 -1.84 5.60
CA ASP A 131 -1.46 -3.19 5.36
C ASP A 131 -2.34 -3.26 4.12
N ILE A 132 -2.20 -4.32 3.34
CA ILE A 132 -3.02 -4.57 2.16
C ILE A 132 -3.22 -6.07 2.00
N MET A 133 -4.47 -6.50 1.91
CA MET A 133 -4.87 -7.88 1.67
C MET A 133 -5.94 -7.92 0.60
N ALA A 134 -5.87 -8.91 -0.31
CA ALA A 134 -6.87 -9.14 -1.34
C ALA A 134 -6.91 -10.61 -1.73
N VAL A 135 -8.10 -11.13 -1.96
CA VAL A 135 -8.33 -12.54 -2.38
C VAL A 135 -7.74 -12.86 -3.74
N ASP A 136 -7.68 -11.86 -4.61
CA ASP A 136 -7.19 -12.02 -5.98
C ASP A 136 -6.54 -10.74 -6.52
N GLY A 137 -6.04 -10.86 -7.74
CA GLY A 137 -5.40 -9.77 -8.44
C GLY A 137 -6.32 -8.63 -8.81
N GLU A 138 -7.58 -8.87 -9.10
CA GLU A 138 -8.53 -7.83 -9.52
C GLU A 138 -8.94 -6.96 -8.33
N CYS A 139 -9.17 -7.58 -7.17
CA CYS A 139 -9.40 -6.87 -5.92
C CYS A 139 -8.18 -6.02 -5.52
N SER A 140 -6.96 -6.59 -5.64
CA SER A 140 -5.73 -5.85 -5.36
C SER A 140 -5.55 -4.64 -6.29
N ASP A 141 -5.82 -4.80 -7.60
CA ASP A 141 -5.75 -3.72 -8.57
C ASP A 141 -6.76 -2.62 -8.25
N SER A 142 -7.99 -3.00 -7.91
CA SER A 142 -9.05 -2.05 -7.54
C SER A 142 -8.67 -1.25 -6.29
N ILE A 143 -8.06 -1.90 -5.28
CA ILE A 143 -7.58 -1.22 -4.08
C ILE A 143 -6.46 -0.23 -4.42
N ILE A 144 -5.46 -0.64 -5.20
CA ILE A 144 -4.34 0.24 -5.58
C ILE A 144 -4.85 1.44 -6.37
N MET A 145 -5.78 1.24 -7.32
CA MET A 145 -6.41 2.34 -8.06
C MET A 145 -7.15 3.29 -7.13
N GLY A 146 -7.95 2.75 -6.20
CA GLY A 146 -8.68 3.55 -5.22
C GLY A 146 -7.75 4.40 -4.33
N LEU A 147 -6.62 3.84 -3.88
CA LEU A 147 -5.61 4.58 -3.13
C LEU A 147 -4.96 5.70 -3.96
N ILE A 148 -4.68 5.45 -5.25
CA ILE A 148 -4.17 6.46 -6.18
C ILE A 148 -5.18 7.59 -6.36
N ASP A 149 -6.47 7.26 -6.51
CA ASP A 149 -7.53 8.25 -6.68
C ASP A 149 -7.75 9.08 -5.41
N ILE A 150 -7.68 8.47 -4.22
CA ILE A 150 -7.66 9.19 -2.94
C ILE A 150 -6.47 10.16 -2.91
N GLY A 151 -5.28 9.69 -3.23
CA GLY A 151 -4.08 10.50 -3.26
C GLY A 151 -4.21 11.71 -4.21
N ARG A 152 -4.78 11.51 -5.40
CA ARG A 152 -5.06 12.58 -6.38
C ARG A 152 -6.07 13.59 -5.86
N ARG A 153 -7.21 13.10 -5.35
CA ARG A 153 -8.29 13.94 -4.81
C ARG A 153 -7.81 14.79 -3.64
N GLU A 154 -6.98 14.23 -2.78
CA GLU A 154 -6.41 14.91 -1.62
C GLU A 154 -5.10 15.67 -1.90
N ARG A 155 -4.66 15.69 -3.14
CA ARG A 155 -3.42 16.37 -3.57
C ARG A 155 -2.19 15.92 -2.78
N ARG A 156 -2.08 14.60 -2.56
CA ARG A 156 -0.91 14.00 -1.90
C ARG A 156 0.29 14.01 -2.83
N ARG A 157 1.49 14.10 -2.26
CA ARG A 157 2.74 14.07 -3.03
C ARG A 157 2.98 12.71 -3.67
N ALA A 158 2.75 11.66 -2.91
CA ALA A 158 3.00 10.28 -3.34
C ALA A 158 2.12 9.29 -2.58
N LEU A 159 2.01 8.09 -3.13
CA LEU A 159 1.57 6.87 -2.46
C LEU A 159 2.80 6.01 -2.19
N GLN A 160 2.96 5.52 -0.96
CA GLN A 160 4.11 4.77 -0.49
C GLN A 160 3.66 3.44 0.10
N ILE A 161 4.34 2.36 -0.30
CA ILE A 161 4.08 1.00 0.17
C ILE A 161 5.41 0.32 0.48
N PHE A 162 5.50 -0.39 1.59
CA PHE A 162 6.65 -1.22 1.91
C PHE A 162 6.32 -2.69 1.65
N ALA A 163 7.23 -3.39 1.00
CA ALA A 163 7.10 -4.82 0.71
C ALA A 163 8.46 -5.53 0.71
N PRO A 164 8.50 -6.83 1.03
CA PRO A 164 9.71 -7.64 0.86
C PRO A 164 10.17 -7.67 -0.59
N SER A 165 11.48 -7.82 -0.83
CA SER A 165 12.06 -7.93 -2.17
C SER A 165 11.55 -9.12 -2.98
N GLY A 166 11.12 -10.20 -2.31
CA GLY A 166 10.52 -11.39 -2.93
C GLY A 166 8.99 -11.37 -3.02
N SER A 167 8.33 -10.26 -2.66
CA SER A 167 6.87 -10.21 -2.64
C SER A 167 6.25 -10.47 -4.02
N PRO A 168 5.25 -11.35 -4.15
CA PRO A 168 4.54 -11.59 -5.41
C PRO A 168 3.78 -10.34 -5.90
N ARG A 169 3.66 -9.31 -5.05
CA ARG A 169 3.00 -8.04 -5.39
C ARG A 169 3.89 -7.09 -6.19
N LEU A 170 5.21 -7.34 -6.28
CA LEU A 170 6.17 -6.41 -6.92
C LEU A 170 5.85 -6.14 -8.39
N ASP A 171 5.50 -7.17 -9.16
CA ASP A 171 5.16 -6.98 -10.58
C ASP A 171 3.90 -6.13 -10.74
N ARG A 172 2.98 -6.22 -9.80
CA ARG A 172 1.81 -5.37 -9.74
C ARG A 172 2.18 -3.92 -9.46
N PHE A 173 3.05 -3.67 -8.49
CA PHE A 173 3.55 -2.31 -8.22
C PHE A 173 4.26 -1.72 -9.45
N LYS A 174 5.09 -2.50 -10.15
CA LYS A 174 5.71 -2.06 -11.42
C LYS A 174 4.66 -1.70 -12.48
N ARG A 175 3.60 -2.51 -12.62
CA ARG A 175 2.48 -2.24 -13.54
C ARG A 175 1.79 -0.90 -13.23
N PHE A 176 1.63 -0.58 -11.94
CA PHE A 176 1.09 0.70 -11.49
C PHE A 176 2.13 1.83 -11.45
N ARG A 177 3.33 1.60 -12.00
CA ARG A 177 4.40 2.61 -12.05
C ARG A 177 4.84 3.10 -10.68
N PHE A 178 4.92 2.18 -9.71
CA PHE A 178 5.69 2.43 -8.51
C PHE A 178 7.18 2.24 -8.80
N PHE A 179 8.00 3.07 -8.17
CA PHE A 179 9.46 3.02 -8.26
C PHE A 179 10.02 2.58 -6.90
N ASP A 180 11.04 1.74 -6.92
CA ASP A 180 11.83 1.46 -5.73
C ASP A 180 12.61 2.71 -5.35
N SER A 181 12.31 3.28 -4.18
CA SER A 181 12.99 4.48 -3.67
C SER A 181 14.38 4.17 -3.12
N LYS A 182 14.79 2.90 -3.11
CA LYS A 182 16.00 2.36 -2.47
C LYS A 182 16.09 2.62 -0.95
N SER A 183 15.01 3.08 -0.35
CA SER A 183 14.87 3.11 1.10
C SER A 183 14.47 1.73 1.59
N VAL A 184 15.16 1.24 2.62
CA VAL A 184 14.95 -0.11 3.15
C VAL A 184 14.69 -0.01 4.65
N LEU A 185 13.66 -0.71 5.09
CA LEU A 185 13.40 -0.97 6.50
C LEU A 185 13.92 -2.36 6.84
N TYR A 186 14.64 -2.46 7.94
CA TYR A 186 15.15 -3.72 8.45
C TYR A 186 14.25 -4.24 9.56
N LEU A 187 13.78 -5.47 9.41
CA LEU A 187 13.09 -6.18 10.49
C LEU A 187 14.11 -7.03 11.25
N TYR A 188 14.05 -6.95 12.58
CA TYR A 188 14.92 -7.70 13.48
C TYR A 188 14.06 -8.61 14.36
N GLY A 189 14.47 -9.86 14.53
CA GLY A 189 13.77 -10.85 15.36
C GLY A 189 14.69 -11.54 16.35
N HIS A 190 14.08 -12.11 17.39
CA HIS A 190 14.72 -13.04 18.32
C HIS A 190 14.30 -14.47 17.96
N GLY A 191 15.29 -15.32 17.70
CA GLY A 191 15.08 -16.74 17.42
C GLY A 191 14.92 -17.08 15.94
N GLY A 192 15.66 -18.11 15.51
CA GLY A 192 15.58 -18.63 14.17
C GLY A 192 14.47 -19.66 14.06
N ALA A 193 13.29 -19.28 13.71
CA ALA A 193 12.41 -20.21 13.04
C ALA A 193 13.06 -20.45 11.67
N GLY A 194 13.40 -21.69 11.32
CA GLY A 194 14.01 -22.07 10.03
C GLY A 194 13.03 -21.95 8.84
N VAL A 195 12.18 -20.93 8.86
CA VAL A 195 11.19 -20.65 7.82
C VAL A 195 11.81 -19.65 6.84
N PRO A 196 11.88 -19.97 5.54
CA PRO A 196 12.42 -19.08 4.53
C PRO A 196 11.64 -17.76 4.49
N LEU A 197 12.38 -16.63 4.42
CA LEU A 197 11.81 -15.27 4.44
C LEU A 197 10.93 -14.96 3.23
N ASP A 198 11.16 -15.59 2.12
CA ASP A 198 10.37 -15.50 0.89
C ASP A 198 8.96 -16.10 1.03
N SER A 199 8.74 -16.93 2.08
CA SER A 199 7.43 -17.48 2.42
C SER A 199 6.59 -16.60 3.37
N TRP A 200 7.09 -15.42 3.75
CA TRP A 200 6.42 -14.52 4.69
C TRP A 200 5.73 -13.37 3.96
N ASP A 201 4.46 -13.15 4.26
CA ASP A 201 3.72 -11.99 3.74
C ASP A 201 3.73 -10.87 4.79
N PHE A 202 4.76 -10.02 4.71
CA PHE A 202 4.91 -8.85 5.56
C PHE A 202 4.37 -7.59 4.91
N SER A 203 3.82 -6.74 5.75
CA SER A 203 3.46 -5.36 5.43
C SER A 203 4.17 -4.38 6.37
N SER A 204 4.10 -3.09 6.09
CA SER A 204 4.67 -2.09 7.00
C SER A 204 3.95 -2.06 8.36
N GLY A 205 2.71 -2.56 8.43
CA GLY A 205 1.97 -2.75 9.66
C GLY A 205 2.58 -3.75 10.63
N ASP A 206 3.42 -4.65 10.15
CA ASP A 206 4.08 -5.67 10.99
C ASP A 206 5.36 -5.15 11.68
N ARG A 207 5.71 -3.85 11.52
CA ARG A 207 6.96 -3.25 12.01
C ARG A 207 7.15 -3.24 13.53
N ASN A 208 6.10 -3.36 14.31
CA ASN A 208 6.14 -3.22 15.76
C ASN A 208 5.46 -4.39 16.48
N ILE A 209 5.68 -5.59 16.00
CA ILE A 209 5.28 -6.82 16.71
C ILE A 209 6.42 -7.32 17.57
#